data_c51dd2d6fe6804579fd8d63678b38c80
#
_entry.id   c51dd2d6fe6804579fd8d63678b38c80
#
_cell.length_a   1.000
_cell.length_b   1.000
_cell.length_c   1.000
_cell.angle_alpha   90.00
_cell.angle_beta   90.00
_cell.angle_gamma   90.00
#
_symmetry.space_group_name_H-M   'P 1'
#
loop_
_entity.id
_entity.type
_entity.pdbx_description
1 polymer ?
#
loop_
_entity_poly.entity_id
_entity_poly.type
_entity_poly.pdbx_seq_one_letter_code
_entity_poly.pdbx_strand_id
1 'polypeptide(L)'
;MILVQGKILPNSNQQAIIDRLYPELLATLKNVEPINAEMVIKACDILYQRVVNHEYDDVILPLISSMNIPYDFVMRNAVLFSASGLRKKVQMELEDTSPSMLDDNNTRQFYPLGILLHIAAGNVDGLPAYSVVEGLLTGNINILKLPSGDSGLSISLLSALIEIEPRLAPFIYVFDVPSLEIETIKTLATYADGVVIWGGDEVNMAARQFVDIKTKIISWGHKLSFAYVDESVTDEELKDLAYSLCLSNQLLCSSVQGIYVDADDERQLLEFSRRFFALFKQVNNHFGPAPLGAIGKNTIRLYNDILEQGNKQENILFGDGVSVICKEDSELELSYLFRNVWVKRLPHDKIIEVLKQHKNHLQSVGLSVKREAYEIISHLFAQAGLVRITTLKDTSRILAGEAHDGEYPLRRYSRIVEKVVLPNTSE
;
A
#
# COMPACT_ATOMS: atom_id res chain seq x y z
N MET A 1 14.36 -18.56 2.00
CA MET A 1 13.64 -19.54 2.87
C MET A 1 12.17 -19.53 2.54
N ILE A 2 11.47 -20.64 2.82
CA ILE A 2 10.01 -20.76 2.60
C ILE A 2 9.31 -21.11 3.92
N LEU A 3 8.01 -20.80 4.03
CA LEU A 3 7.17 -21.16 5.18
C LEU A 3 6.01 -22.02 4.70
N VAL A 4 5.91 -23.24 5.22
CA VAL A 4 4.91 -24.23 4.83
C VAL A 4 4.37 -24.92 6.08
N GLN A 5 3.06 -24.85 6.30
CA GLN A 5 2.39 -25.44 7.46
C GLN A 5 3.09 -25.11 8.80
N GLY A 6 3.49 -23.86 8.98
CA GLY A 6 4.17 -23.38 10.19
C GLY A 6 5.65 -23.76 10.30
N LYS A 7 6.24 -24.39 9.29
CA LYS A 7 7.66 -24.77 9.30
C LYS A 7 8.46 -23.93 8.32
N ILE A 8 9.56 -23.36 8.80
CA ILE A 8 10.53 -22.68 7.95
C ILE A 8 11.45 -23.71 7.33
N LEU A 9 11.54 -23.75 6.01
CA LEU A 9 12.30 -24.74 5.24
C LEU A 9 13.27 -24.04 4.27
N PRO A 10 14.34 -24.73 3.82
CA PRO A 10 15.22 -24.20 2.77
C PRO A 10 14.52 -24.08 1.42
N ASN A 11 14.95 -23.11 0.60
CA ASN A 11 14.42 -22.91 -0.77
C ASN A 11 14.63 -24.15 -1.67
N SER A 12 15.63 -24.98 -1.40
CA SER A 12 15.87 -26.23 -2.15
C SER A 12 14.68 -27.19 -2.14
N ASN A 13 13.79 -27.09 -1.17
CA ASN A 13 12.60 -27.93 -1.06
C ASN A 13 11.39 -27.39 -1.82
N GLN A 14 11.48 -26.13 -2.30
CA GLN A 14 10.35 -25.36 -2.81
C GLN A 14 9.63 -26.06 -3.96
N GLN A 15 10.35 -26.43 -5.02
CA GLN A 15 9.72 -27.02 -6.22
C GLN A 15 8.99 -28.31 -5.90
N ALA A 16 9.61 -29.23 -5.14
CA ALA A 16 8.99 -30.49 -4.76
C ALA A 16 7.74 -30.31 -3.88
N ILE A 17 7.66 -29.20 -3.12
CA ILE A 17 6.47 -28.85 -2.33
C ILE A 17 5.40 -28.29 -3.25
N ILE A 18 5.74 -27.37 -4.14
CA ILE A 18 4.79 -26.74 -5.08
C ILE A 18 4.12 -27.82 -5.95
N ASP A 19 4.88 -28.78 -6.47
CA ASP A 19 4.36 -29.83 -7.34
C ASP A 19 3.28 -30.72 -6.69
N ARG A 20 3.24 -30.80 -5.36
CA ARG A 20 2.26 -31.58 -4.58
C ARG A 20 1.35 -30.72 -3.70
N LEU A 21 1.40 -29.41 -3.83
CA LEU A 21 0.70 -28.48 -2.96
C LEU A 21 -0.82 -28.57 -3.13
N TYR A 22 -1.32 -28.69 -4.36
CA TYR A 22 -2.76 -28.59 -4.63
C TYR A 22 -3.61 -29.62 -3.87
N PRO A 23 -3.24 -30.93 -3.79
CA PRO A 23 -3.95 -31.87 -2.94
C PRO A 23 -4.01 -31.48 -1.45
N GLU A 24 -2.95 -30.87 -0.92
CA GLU A 24 -2.90 -30.39 0.46
C GLU A 24 -3.87 -29.21 0.69
N LEU A 25 -3.91 -28.25 -0.25
CA LEU A 25 -4.85 -27.13 -0.21
C LEU A 25 -6.30 -27.62 -0.24
N LEU A 26 -6.61 -28.58 -1.11
CA LEU A 26 -7.94 -29.19 -1.16
C LEU A 26 -8.29 -29.95 0.14
N ALA A 27 -7.32 -30.63 0.74
CA ALA A 27 -7.52 -31.32 2.01
C ALA A 27 -7.82 -30.30 3.13
N THR A 28 -7.14 -29.14 3.14
CA THR A 28 -7.42 -28.05 4.08
C THR A 28 -8.85 -27.54 3.91
N LEU A 29 -9.28 -27.24 2.69
CA LEU A 29 -10.65 -26.77 2.42
C LEU A 29 -11.74 -27.78 2.85
N LYS A 30 -11.45 -29.08 2.82
CA LYS A 30 -12.41 -30.13 3.14
C LYS A 30 -12.46 -30.50 4.62
N ASN A 31 -11.30 -30.56 5.27
CA ASN A 31 -11.13 -31.28 6.52
C ASN A 31 -10.71 -30.38 7.69
N VAL A 32 -10.25 -29.16 7.42
CA VAL A 32 -9.82 -28.23 8.46
C VAL A 32 -10.99 -27.32 8.85
N GLU A 33 -11.17 -27.11 10.15
CA GLU A 33 -12.17 -26.16 10.64
C GLU A 33 -11.88 -24.76 10.08
N PRO A 34 -12.88 -24.06 9.50
CA PRO A 34 -12.68 -22.73 8.96
C PRO A 34 -12.21 -21.74 10.03
N ILE A 35 -11.22 -20.95 9.69
CA ILE A 35 -10.81 -19.84 10.53
C ILE A 35 -11.84 -18.70 10.43
N ASN A 36 -11.94 -17.91 11.48
CA ASN A 36 -12.81 -16.74 11.51
C ASN A 36 -12.01 -15.46 11.81
N ALA A 37 -12.59 -14.32 11.46
CA ALA A 37 -11.94 -13.03 11.61
C ALA A 37 -11.49 -12.75 13.06
N GLU A 38 -12.31 -13.11 14.06
CA GLU A 38 -11.98 -12.81 15.47
C GLU A 38 -10.77 -13.60 15.97
N MET A 39 -10.58 -14.84 15.49
CA MET A 39 -9.38 -15.64 15.76
C MET A 39 -8.12 -14.94 15.21
N VAL A 40 -8.18 -14.49 13.95
CA VAL A 40 -7.07 -13.78 13.29
C VAL A 40 -6.78 -12.46 13.99
N ILE A 41 -7.82 -11.69 14.34
CA ILE A 41 -7.70 -10.42 15.06
C ILE A 41 -6.98 -10.61 16.39
N LYS A 42 -7.36 -11.61 17.19
CA LYS A 42 -6.73 -11.88 18.47
C LYS A 42 -5.24 -12.24 18.31
N ALA A 43 -4.92 -13.08 17.35
CA ALA A 43 -3.54 -13.46 17.09
C ALA A 43 -2.68 -12.25 16.63
N CYS A 44 -3.22 -11.43 15.73
CA CYS A 44 -2.56 -10.20 15.28
C CYS A 44 -2.38 -9.19 16.42
N ASP A 45 -3.35 -9.06 17.32
CA ASP A 45 -3.24 -8.14 18.45
C ASP A 45 -2.14 -8.57 19.43
N ILE A 46 -2.00 -9.86 19.71
CA ILE A 46 -0.89 -10.38 20.52
C ILE A 46 0.46 -10.07 19.85
N LEU A 47 0.55 -10.29 18.53
CA LEU A 47 1.76 -9.95 17.77
C LEU A 47 2.04 -8.44 17.82
N TYR A 48 1.01 -7.61 17.63
CA TYR A 48 1.12 -6.16 17.75
C TYR A 48 1.63 -5.74 19.14
N GLN A 49 1.08 -6.30 20.23
CA GLN A 49 1.54 -5.99 21.59
C GLN A 49 3.00 -6.36 21.80
N ARG A 50 3.45 -7.51 21.28
CA ARG A 50 4.86 -7.91 21.36
C ARG A 50 5.77 -6.93 20.61
N VAL A 51 5.35 -6.45 19.41
CA VAL A 51 6.09 -5.43 18.66
C VAL A 51 6.17 -4.13 19.45
N VAL A 52 5.06 -3.66 20.03
CA VAL A 52 5.01 -2.43 20.86
C VAL A 52 5.86 -2.57 22.12
N ASN A 53 5.95 -3.77 22.69
CA ASN A 53 6.77 -4.07 23.86
C ASN A 53 8.25 -4.35 23.52
N HIS A 54 8.69 -4.07 22.29
CA HIS A 54 10.08 -4.25 21.84
C HIS A 54 10.58 -5.71 21.79
N GLU A 55 9.67 -6.69 21.78
CA GLU A 55 10.06 -8.11 21.74
C GLU A 55 10.56 -8.56 20.35
N TYR A 56 10.35 -7.73 19.31
CA TYR A 56 10.78 -7.95 17.92
C TYR A 56 11.84 -6.97 17.43
N ASP A 57 12.45 -6.20 18.32
CA ASP A 57 13.45 -5.19 17.94
C ASP A 57 14.64 -5.81 17.21
N ASP A 58 15.08 -7.01 17.59
CA ASP A 58 16.17 -7.74 16.92
C ASP A 58 15.89 -8.02 15.44
N VAL A 59 14.62 -8.14 15.07
CA VAL A 59 14.17 -8.37 13.68
C VAL A 59 13.93 -7.06 12.97
N ILE A 60 13.25 -6.11 13.63
CA ILE A 60 12.76 -4.87 13.02
C ILE A 60 13.88 -3.83 12.88
N LEU A 61 14.73 -3.65 13.91
CA LEU A 61 15.75 -2.59 13.90
C LEU A 61 16.80 -2.73 12.78
N PRO A 62 17.32 -3.93 12.45
CA PRO A 62 18.24 -4.09 11.33
C PRO A 62 17.62 -3.68 9.99
N LEU A 63 16.32 -4.00 9.80
CA LEU A 63 15.58 -3.68 8.56
C LEU A 63 15.33 -2.18 8.43
N ILE A 64 14.84 -1.55 9.50
CA ILE A 64 14.63 -0.10 9.55
C ILE A 64 15.95 0.64 9.28
N SER A 65 17.04 0.19 9.91
CA SER A 65 18.35 0.80 9.73
C SER A 65 18.84 0.71 8.29
N SER A 66 18.60 -0.42 7.61
CA SER A 66 19.00 -0.60 6.20
C SER A 66 18.22 0.30 5.23
N MET A 67 16.98 0.65 5.58
CA MET A 67 16.08 1.46 4.73
C MET A 67 16.04 2.94 5.14
N ASN A 68 16.70 3.33 6.23
CA ASN A 68 16.57 4.65 6.87
C ASN A 68 15.11 5.09 7.09
N ILE A 69 14.27 4.13 7.46
CA ILE A 69 12.89 4.40 7.86
C ILE A 69 12.90 4.74 9.35
N PRO A 70 12.28 5.85 9.78
CA PRO A 70 12.19 6.17 11.20
C PRO A 70 11.40 5.09 11.96
N TYR A 71 11.88 4.70 13.13
CA TYR A 71 11.21 3.74 14.00
C TYR A 71 9.76 4.13 14.30
N ASP A 72 9.52 5.42 14.54
CA ASP A 72 8.17 5.97 14.74
C ASP A 72 7.22 5.70 13.58
N PHE A 73 7.73 5.63 12.35
CA PHE A 73 6.91 5.31 11.19
C PHE A 73 6.41 3.86 11.25
N VAL A 74 7.28 2.92 11.62
CA VAL A 74 6.93 1.51 11.78
C VAL A 74 5.90 1.35 12.89
N MET A 75 6.15 1.97 14.05
CA MET A 75 5.26 1.89 15.20
C MET A 75 3.88 2.49 14.93
N ARG A 76 3.80 3.61 14.21
CA ARG A 76 2.51 4.20 13.81
C ARG A 76 1.71 3.27 12.89
N ASN A 77 2.38 2.54 12.00
CA ASN A 77 1.73 1.62 11.09
C ASN A 77 1.44 0.25 11.72
N ALA A 78 2.18 -0.15 12.75
CA ALA A 78 1.91 -1.39 13.50
C ALA A 78 0.49 -1.42 14.09
N VAL A 79 -0.12 -0.26 14.37
CA VAL A 79 -1.51 -0.16 14.86
C VAL A 79 -2.53 -0.79 13.90
N LEU A 80 -2.20 -0.95 12.62
CA LEU A 80 -3.05 -1.64 11.65
C LEU A 80 -3.25 -3.13 12.00
N PHE A 81 -2.32 -3.73 12.74
CA PHE A 81 -2.42 -5.10 13.24
C PHE A 81 -3.13 -5.21 14.60
N SER A 82 -3.43 -4.08 15.26
CA SER A 82 -4.15 -4.09 16.54
C SER A 82 -5.58 -4.59 16.38
N ALA A 83 -6.13 -5.16 17.47
CA ALA A 83 -7.54 -5.60 17.49
C ALA A 83 -8.51 -4.48 17.12
N SER A 84 -8.28 -3.26 17.59
CA SER A 84 -9.13 -2.12 17.26
C SER A 84 -9.08 -1.75 15.78
N GLY A 85 -7.87 -1.77 15.19
CA GLY A 85 -7.65 -1.48 13.78
C GLY A 85 -8.32 -2.53 12.87
N LEU A 86 -8.06 -3.81 13.14
CA LEU A 86 -8.60 -4.91 12.34
C LEU A 86 -10.12 -5.07 12.48
N ARG A 87 -10.69 -4.91 13.69
CA ARG A 87 -12.15 -4.92 13.86
C ARG A 87 -12.82 -3.80 13.10
N LYS A 88 -12.25 -2.57 13.17
CA LYS A 88 -12.76 -1.46 12.38
C LYS A 88 -12.69 -1.76 10.88
N LYS A 89 -11.60 -2.37 10.40
CA LYS A 89 -11.47 -2.78 8.99
C LYS A 89 -12.55 -3.79 8.60
N VAL A 90 -12.73 -4.85 9.38
CA VAL A 90 -13.77 -5.86 9.11
C VAL A 90 -15.15 -5.23 9.12
N GLN A 91 -15.45 -4.38 10.08
CA GLN A 91 -16.75 -3.70 10.18
C GLN A 91 -17.02 -2.79 8.98
N MET A 92 -16.03 -1.99 8.57
CA MET A 92 -16.18 -1.06 7.44
C MET A 92 -16.30 -1.78 6.09
N GLU A 93 -15.56 -2.87 5.92
CA GLU A 93 -15.46 -3.55 4.64
C GLU A 93 -16.49 -4.66 4.44
N LEU A 94 -16.83 -5.40 5.50
CA LEU A 94 -17.76 -6.53 5.43
C LEU A 94 -19.08 -6.25 6.19
N GLU A 95 -19.23 -5.05 6.76
CA GLU A 95 -20.38 -4.62 7.57
C GLU A 95 -20.57 -5.49 8.81
N ASP A 96 -21.03 -6.74 8.62
CA ASP A 96 -21.06 -7.80 9.61
C ASP A 96 -20.59 -9.11 8.93
N THR A 97 -19.83 -9.92 9.66
CA THR A 97 -19.42 -11.25 9.21
C THR A 97 -20.52 -12.29 9.39
N SER A 98 -21.56 -11.96 10.15
CA SER A 98 -22.74 -12.79 10.37
C SER A 98 -23.68 -12.75 9.16
N PRO A 99 -24.51 -13.79 8.97
CA PRO A 99 -25.56 -13.75 7.97
C PRO A 99 -26.52 -12.58 8.21
N SER A 100 -26.73 -11.74 7.20
CA SER A 100 -27.73 -10.66 7.23
C SER A 100 -28.98 -11.09 6.47
N MET A 101 -30.15 -10.73 6.99
CA MET A 101 -31.42 -10.99 6.32
C MET A 101 -31.53 -10.10 5.07
N LEU A 102 -31.93 -10.68 3.94
CA LEU A 102 -32.33 -9.94 2.74
C LEU A 102 -33.86 -9.71 2.75
N ASP A 103 -34.59 -10.73 3.18
CA ASP A 103 -36.03 -10.73 3.41
C ASP A 103 -36.38 -11.79 4.48
N ASP A 104 -37.66 -12.09 4.67
CA ASP A 104 -38.13 -13.05 5.69
C ASP A 104 -37.57 -14.47 5.51
N ASN A 105 -37.13 -14.84 4.32
CA ASN A 105 -36.72 -16.19 3.96
C ASN A 105 -35.30 -16.31 3.41
N ASN A 106 -34.61 -15.20 3.20
CA ASN A 106 -33.31 -15.21 2.57
C ASN A 106 -32.25 -14.48 3.43
N THR A 107 -31.09 -15.10 3.53
CA THR A 107 -29.90 -14.48 4.14
C THR A 107 -28.80 -14.32 3.12
N ARG A 108 -27.93 -13.36 3.36
CA ARG A 108 -26.65 -13.21 2.65
C ARG A 108 -25.49 -13.21 3.64
N GLN A 109 -24.35 -13.72 3.19
CA GLN A 109 -23.14 -13.73 3.98
C GLN A 109 -21.90 -13.65 3.07
N PHE A 110 -20.84 -13.02 3.56
CA PHE A 110 -19.54 -13.07 2.89
C PHE A 110 -18.84 -14.41 3.16
N TYR A 111 -18.36 -15.04 2.12
CA TYR A 111 -17.56 -16.28 2.15
C TYR A 111 -16.20 -16.04 1.50
N PRO A 112 -15.13 -16.76 1.93
CA PRO A 112 -13.84 -16.70 1.25
C PRO A 112 -13.98 -17.06 -0.22
N LEU A 113 -13.10 -16.53 -1.06
CA LEU A 113 -12.94 -17.04 -2.43
C LEU A 113 -12.49 -18.49 -2.42
N GLY A 114 -11.57 -18.84 -1.51
CA GLY A 114 -10.99 -20.16 -1.33
C GLY A 114 -9.48 -20.07 -1.15
N ILE A 115 -8.72 -20.08 -2.22
CA ILE A 115 -7.26 -19.99 -2.24
C ILE A 115 -6.85 -18.67 -2.91
N LEU A 116 -6.04 -17.87 -2.23
CA LEU A 116 -5.46 -16.64 -2.77
C LEU A 116 -3.96 -16.83 -3.03
N LEU A 117 -3.51 -16.42 -4.21
CA LEU A 117 -2.09 -16.24 -4.51
C LEU A 117 -1.76 -14.74 -4.42
N HIS A 118 -0.89 -14.35 -3.49
CA HIS A 118 -0.39 -12.99 -3.36
C HIS A 118 0.97 -12.87 -4.06
N ILE A 119 1.03 -12.04 -5.10
CA ILE A 119 2.26 -11.64 -5.79
C ILE A 119 2.64 -10.28 -5.22
N ALA A 120 3.61 -10.27 -4.31
CA ALA A 120 3.94 -9.08 -3.53
C ALA A 120 4.95 -8.17 -4.22
N ALA A 121 4.80 -6.85 -4.00
CA ALA A 121 5.80 -5.84 -4.36
C ALA A 121 6.87 -5.72 -3.27
N GLY A 122 8.09 -5.32 -3.68
CA GLY A 122 9.25 -5.20 -2.77
C GLY A 122 9.57 -3.79 -2.30
N ASN A 123 8.65 -2.84 -2.46
CA ASN A 123 8.90 -1.44 -2.10
C ASN A 123 8.56 -1.08 -0.64
N VAL A 124 7.79 -1.91 0.04
CA VAL A 124 7.40 -1.70 1.44
C VAL A 124 7.49 -3.03 2.19
N ASP A 125 8.43 -3.15 3.11
CA ASP A 125 8.53 -4.31 3.99
C ASP A 125 7.31 -4.42 4.91
N GLY A 126 6.85 -5.66 5.17
CA GLY A 126 5.67 -5.94 5.96
C GLY A 126 4.34 -5.91 5.17
N LEU A 127 4.25 -5.22 4.04
CA LEU A 127 3.08 -5.23 3.18
C LEU A 127 2.69 -6.65 2.72
N PRO A 128 3.63 -7.52 2.31
CA PRO A 128 3.30 -8.89 1.94
C PRO A 128 2.62 -9.67 3.08
N ALA A 129 3.12 -9.54 4.30
CA ALA A 129 2.50 -10.18 5.47
C ALA A 129 1.11 -9.61 5.76
N TYR A 130 0.94 -8.28 5.64
CA TYR A 130 -0.37 -7.64 5.81
C TYR A 130 -1.40 -8.11 4.78
N SER A 131 -1.01 -8.27 3.52
CA SER A 131 -1.87 -8.83 2.46
C SER A 131 -2.36 -10.25 2.81
N VAL A 132 -1.48 -11.08 3.40
CA VAL A 132 -1.86 -12.42 3.90
C VAL A 132 -2.84 -12.29 5.06
N VAL A 133 -2.62 -11.36 6.01
CA VAL A 133 -3.55 -11.14 7.12
C VAL A 133 -4.94 -10.74 6.61
N GLU A 134 -5.04 -9.89 5.60
CA GLU A 134 -6.33 -9.55 4.97
C GLU A 134 -7.02 -10.79 4.37
N GLY A 135 -6.25 -11.68 3.72
CA GLY A 135 -6.77 -12.95 3.22
C GLY A 135 -7.24 -13.88 4.34
N LEU A 136 -6.54 -13.93 5.48
CA LEU A 136 -6.93 -14.71 6.67
C LEU A 136 -8.20 -14.15 7.32
N LEU A 137 -8.35 -12.81 7.41
CA LEU A 137 -9.56 -12.17 7.94
C LEU A 137 -10.83 -12.57 7.19
N THR A 138 -10.70 -12.94 5.93
CA THR A 138 -11.81 -13.41 5.10
C THR A 138 -11.93 -14.95 5.04
N GLY A 139 -11.03 -15.67 5.74
CA GLY A 139 -11.05 -17.14 5.83
C GLY A 139 -10.38 -17.86 4.66
N ASN A 140 -9.62 -17.17 3.83
CA ASN A 140 -8.93 -17.78 2.69
C ASN A 140 -7.67 -18.54 3.11
N ILE A 141 -7.28 -19.53 2.32
CA ILE A 141 -5.92 -20.07 2.28
C ILE A 141 -5.07 -19.09 1.46
N ASN A 142 -3.87 -18.78 1.96
CA ASN A 142 -3.03 -17.74 1.37
C ASN A 142 -1.67 -18.33 0.94
N ILE A 143 -1.35 -18.20 -0.33
CA ILE A 143 -0.05 -18.50 -0.91
C ILE A 143 0.63 -17.16 -1.18
N LEU A 144 1.73 -16.88 -0.52
CA LEU A 144 2.51 -15.67 -0.72
C LEU A 144 3.76 -15.98 -1.55
N LYS A 145 3.87 -15.35 -2.70
CA LYS A 145 5.11 -15.26 -3.47
C LYS A 145 5.84 -14.01 -3.01
N LEU A 146 7.00 -14.20 -2.35
CA LEU A 146 7.82 -13.10 -1.86
C LEU A 146 8.32 -12.21 -3.01
N PRO A 147 8.51 -10.90 -2.77
CA PRO A 147 9.19 -10.03 -3.74
C PRO A 147 10.67 -10.39 -3.82
N SER A 148 11.30 -10.03 -4.95
CA SER A 148 12.76 -10.16 -5.08
C SER A 148 13.45 -9.24 -4.07
N GLY A 149 14.34 -9.80 -3.25
CA GLY A 149 15.06 -9.06 -2.21
C GLY A 149 14.26 -8.83 -0.92
N ASP A 150 13.22 -9.66 -0.65
CA ASP A 150 12.55 -9.66 0.66
C ASP A 150 13.56 -9.82 1.79
N SER A 151 13.44 -8.98 2.81
CA SER A 151 14.35 -8.94 3.95
C SER A 151 14.21 -10.12 4.93
N GLY A 152 13.16 -10.94 4.76
CA GLY A 152 12.75 -12.00 5.68
C GLY A 152 11.72 -11.55 6.74
N LEU A 153 11.33 -10.28 6.75
CA LEU A 153 10.33 -9.77 7.70
C LEU A 153 8.99 -10.47 7.53
N SER A 154 8.55 -10.68 6.28
CA SER A 154 7.26 -11.32 6.01
C SER A 154 7.19 -12.74 6.58
N ILE A 155 8.23 -13.55 6.40
CA ILE A 155 8.31 -14.90 6.97
C ILE A 155 8.34 -14.84 8.50
N SER A 156 9.12 -13.92 9.08
CA SER A 156 9.22 -13.77 10.53
C SER A 156 7.89 -13.42 11.18
N LEU A 157 7.16 -12.45 10.62
CA LEU A 157 5.85 -12.03 11.13
C LEU A 157 4.80 -13.15 10.99
N LEU A 158 4.75 -13.82 9.84
CA LEU A 158 3.79 -14.90 9.61
C LEU A 158 4.11 -16.16 10.42
N SER A 159 5.39 -16.47 10.65
CA SER A 159 5.80 -17.55 11.55
C SER A 159 5.39 -17.25 12.99
N ALA A 160 5.65 -16.02 13.47
CA ALA A 160 5.25 -15.59 14.80
C ALA A 160 3.72 -15.62 14.97
N LEU A 161 2.97 -15.27 13.94
CA LEU A 161 1.50 -15.36 13.94
C LEU A 161 1.02 -16.81 14.10
N ILE A 162 1.67 -17.76 13.42
CA ILE A 162 1.37 -19.20 13.55
C ILE A 162 1.78 -19.74 14.94
N GLU A 163 2.88 -19.26 15.53
CA GLU A 163 3.26 -19.64 16.90
C GLU A 163 2.21 -19.19 17.92
N ILE A 164 1.62 -18.01 17.73
CA ILE A 164 0.57 -17.48 18.59
C ILE A 164 -0.74 -18.26 18.38
N GLU A 165 -1.10 -18.58 17.14
CA GLU A 165 -2.32 -19.29 16.78
C GLU A 165 -2.03 -20.43 15.77
N PRO A 166 -1.68 -21.65 16.26
CA PRO A 166 -1.29 -22.76 15.40
C PRO A 166 -2.33 -23.22 14.38
N ARG A 167 -3.61 -22.90 14.60
CA ARG A 167 -4.69 -23.22 13.64
C ARG A 167 -4.56 -22.45 12.33
N LEU A 168 -3.76 -21.38 12.27
CA LEU A 168 -3.45 -20.63 11.05
C LEU A 168 -2.46 -21.37 10.14
N ALA A 169 -1.70 -22.35 10.64
CA ALA A 169 -0.65 -23.02 9.86
C ALA A 169 -1.12 -23.62 8.52
N PRO A 170 -2.29 -24.26 8.40
CA PRO A 170 -2.78 -24.78 7.12
C PRO A 170 -3.27 -23.71 6.14
N PHE A 171 -3.35 -22.44 6.57
CA PHE A 171 -3.87 -21.32 5.78
C PHE A 171 -2.77 -20.39 5.28
N ILE A 172 -1.48 -20.65 5.58
CA ILE A 172 -0.36 -19.79 5.25
C ILE A 172 0.76 -20.58 4.60
N TYR A 173 1.09 -20.21 3.36
CA TYR A 173 2.19 -20.75 2.57
C TYR A 173 3.01 -19.59 2.00
N VAL A 174 4.32 -19.59 2.18
CA VAL A 174 5.22 -18.54 1.68
C VAL A 174 6.33 -19.18 0.84
N PHE A 175 6.47 -18.71 -0.40
CA PHE A 175 7.46 -19.17 -1.35
C PHE A 175 8.36 -18.03 -1.83
N ASP A 176 9.65 -18.33 -1.96
CA ASP A 176 10.67 -17.41 -2.48
C ASP A 176 10.95 -17.75 -3.96
N VAL A 177 9.94 -17.55 -4.80
CA VAL A 177 10.02 -17.80 -6.25
C VAL A 177 10.59 -16.58 -6.94
N PRO A 178 11.75 -16.71 -7.64
CA PRO A 178 12.27 -15.61 -8.46
C PRO A 178 11.25 -15.12 -9.50
N SER A 179 11.20 -13.81 -9.73
CA SER A 179 10.22 -13.23 -10.66
C SER A 179 10.39 -13.70 -12.12
N LEU A 180 11.56 -14.23 -12.47
CA LEU A 180 11.85 -14.81 -13.78
C LEU A 180 11.38 -16.26 -13.93
N GLU A 181 11.03 -16.94 -12.85
CA GLU A 181 10.49 -18.32 -12.88
C GLU A 181 9.00 -18.30 -13.17
N ILE A 182 8.63 -17.83 -14.35
CA ILE A 182 7.24 -17.59 -14.77
C ILE A 182 6.41 -18.88 -14.71
N GLU A 183 6.97 -20.05 -15.08
CA GLU A 183 6.23 -21.32 -15.07
C GLU A 183 5.85 -21.76 -13.65
N THR A 184 6.73 -21.55 -12.67
CA THR A 184 6.42 -21.81 -11.27
C THR A 184 5.30 -20.88 -10.76
N ILE A 185 5.34 -19.60 -11.12
CA ILE A 185 4.30 -18.63 -10.76
C ILE A 185 2.96 -19.01 -11.42
N LYS A 186 2.97 -19.43 -12.69
CA LYS A 186 1.78 -19.93 -13.39
C LYS A 186 1.19 -21.15 -12.68
N THR A 187 2.04 -22.09 -12.27
CA THR A 187 1.61 -23.28 -11.53
C THR A 187 0.88 -22.88 -10.26
N LEU A 188 1.44 -21.98 -9.46
CA LEU A 188 0.78 -21.46 -8.25
C LEU A 188 -0.55 -20.75 -8.59
N ALA A 189 -0.60 -20.00 -9.68
CA ALA A 189 -1.82 -19.33 -10.13
C ALA A 189 -2.94 -20.29 -10.53
N THR A 190 -2.61 -21.48 -11.05
CA THR A 190 -3.62 -22.50 -11.37
C THR A 190 -4.29 -23.09 -10.13
N TYR A 191 -3.67 -23.00 -8.95
CA TYR A 191 -4.23 -23.46 -7.68
C TYR A 191 -5.16 -22.45 -7.04
N ALA A 192 -5.07 -21.18 -7.45
CA ALA A 192 -5.75 -20.06 -6.80
C ALA A 192 -7.13 -19.77 -7.39
N ASP A 193 -8.08 -19.43 -6.52
CA ASP A 193 -9.38 -18.85 -6.89
C ASP A 193 -9.26 -17.33 -7.13
N GLY A 194 -8.24 -16.69 -6.54
CA GLY A 194 -7.92 -15.29 -6.75
C GLY A 194 -6.41 -15.02 -6.73
N VAL A 195 -5.94 -14.18 -7.65
CA VAL A 195 -4.54 -13.71 -7.69
C VAL A 195 -4.53 -12.24 -7.30
N VAL A 196 -3.89 -11.96 -6.17
CA VAL A 196 -3.69 -10.62 -5.62
C VAL A 196 -2.34 -10.09 -6.08
N ILE A 197 -2.33 -8.98 -6.81
CA ILE A 197 -1.12 -8.44 -7.42
C ILE A 197 -0.82 -7.08 -6.82
N TRP A 198 0.31 -6.99 -6.12
CA TRP A 198 0.90 -5.75 -5.66
C TRP A 198 2.07 -5.39 -6.60
N GLY A 199 1.86 -4.43 -7.48
CA GLY A 199 2.91 -4.05 -8.42
C GLY A 199 2.43 -3.15 -9.54
N GLY A 200 3.39 -2.61 -10.31
CA GLY A 200 3.12 -1.73 -11.45
C GLY A 200 2.44 -2.42 -12.62
N ASP A 201 2.20 -1.64 -13.68
CA ASP A 201 1.47 -2.09 -14.86
C ASP A 201 2.12 -3.29 -15.56
N GLU A 202 3.46 -3.36 -15.57
CA GLU A 202 4.20 -4.47 -16.17
C GLU A 202 3.85 -5.81 -15.51
N VAL A 203 3.85 -5.87 -14.17
CA VAL A 203 3.50 -7.07 -13.42
C VAL A 203 2.03 -7.44 -13.64
N ASN A 204 1.16 -6.43 -13.65
CA ASN A 204 -0.27 -6.61 -13.90
C ASN A 204 -0.55 -7.12 -15.33
N MET A 205 0.13 -6.58 -16.33
CA MET A 205 0.02 -7.06 -17.72
C MET A 205 0.56 -8.48 -17.87
N ALA A 206 1.71 -8.79 -17.27
CA ALA A 206 2.27 -10.13 -17.29
C ALA A 206 1.31 -11.15 -16.65
N ALA A 207 0.76 -10.84 -15.48
CA ALA A 207 -0.19 -11.72 -14.80
C ALA A 207 -1.45 -12.00 -15.64
N ARG A 208 -1.98 -11.00 -16.33
CA ARG A 208 -3.14 -11.16 -17.22
C ARG A 208 -2.90 -12.11 -18.41
N GLN A 209 -1.64 -12.37 -18.76
CA GLN A 209 -1.30 -13.29 -19.85
C GLN A 209 -1.32 -14.75 -19.41
N PHE A 210 -1.15 -15.05 -18.12
CA PHE A 210 -1.05 -16.42 -17.63
C PHE A 210 -2.11 -16.83 -16.61
N VAL A 211 -2.82 -15.88 -16.01
CA VAL A 211 -3.92 -16.22 -15.09
C VAL A 211 -5.14 -16.66 -15.88
N ASP A 212 -5.70 -17.81 -15.53
CA ASP A 212 -6.91 -18.34 -16.18
C ASP A 212 -8.10 -17.38 -16.01
N ILE A 213 -8.97 -17.32 -17.01
CA ILE A 213 -10.17 -16.48 -16.99
C ILE A 213 -11.14 -16.81 -15.84
N LYS A 214 -11.06 -18.01 -15.30
CA LYS A 214 -11.86 -18.46 -14.15
C LYS A 214 -11.34 -17.93 -12.82
N THR A 215 -10.07 -17.49 -12.77
CA THR A 215 -9.41 -16.98 -11.57
C THR A 215 -9.60 -15.48 -11.49
N LYS A 216 -10.06 -14.99 -10.34
CA LYS A 216 -10.26 -13.56 -10.12
C LYS A 216 -8.91 -12.83 -10.00
N ILE A 217 -8.67 -11.81 -10.80
CA ILE A 217 -7.51 -10.93 -10.66
C ILE A 217 -7.88 -9.75 -9.76
N ILE A 218 -7.09 -9.54 -8.72
CA ILE A 218 -7.23 -8.46 -7.75
C ILE A 218 -5.95 -7.64 -7.80
N SER A 219 -6.00 -6.53 -8.53
CA SER A 219 -4.83 -5.71 -8.82
C SER A 219 -4.79 -4.49 -7.91
N TRP A 220 -3.64 -4.29 -7.25
CA TRP A 220 -3.26 -3.08 -6.53
C TRP A 220 -2.09 -2.45 -7.29
N GLY A 221 -2.43 -1.63 -8.28
CA GLY A 221 -1.50 -1.09 -9.25
C GLY A 221 -0.66 0.06 -8.73
N HIS A 222 0.22 0.58 -9.60
CA HIS A 222 0.98 1.79 -9.33
C HIS A 222 0.04 2.99 -9.14
N LYS A 223 0.28 3.77 -8.08
CA LYS A 223 -0.49 4.97 -7.75
C LYS A 223 0.42 6.16 -7.55
N LEU A 224 -0.14 7.33 -7.85
CA LEU A 224 0.50 8.62 -7.67
C LEU A 224 -0.36 9.48 -6.75
N SER A 225 0.32 10.12 -5.81
CA SER A 225 -0.27 11.08 -4.88
C SER A 225 0.50 12.40 -4.95
N PHE A 226 -0.18 13.49 -4.70
CA PHE A 226 0.41 14.82 -4.79
C PHE A 226 -0.22 15.77 -3.76
N ALA A 227 0.36 16.94 -3.59
CA ALA A 227 -0.25 18.05 -2.85
C ALA A 227 -0.83 19.06 -3.84
N TYR A 228 -1.90 19.74 -3.44
CA TYR A 228 -2.46 20.87 -4.15
C TYR A 228 -2.71 22.02 -3.20
N VAL A 229 -2.19 23.20 -3.54
CA VAL A 229 -2.26 24.38 -2.69
C VAL A 229 -2.62 25.62 -3.50
N ASP A 230 -3.30 26.57 -2.84
CA ASP A 230 -3.47 27.94 -3.33
C ASP A 230 -2.64 28.94 -2.51
N GLU A 231 -2.84 30.22 -2.75
CA GLU A 231 -2.13 31.30 -2.06
C GLU A 231 -2.38 31.35 -0.54
N SER A 232 -3.43 30.70 -0.03
CA SER A 232 -3.81 30.71 1.39
C SER A 232 -2.97 29.74 2.24
N VAL A 233 -2.20 28.84 1.62
CA VAL A 233 -1.41 27.84 2.34
C VAL A 233 -0.42 28.49 3.32
N THR A 234 -0.41 28.01 4.55
CA THR A 234 0.44 28.51 5.63
C THR A 234 1.81 27.82 5.66
N ASP A 235 2.80 28.48 6.28
CA ASP A 235 4.12 27.87 6.50
C ASP A 235 4.04 26.62 7.39
N GLU A 236 3.10 26.58 8.32
CA GLU A 236 2.90 25.42 9.19
C GLU A 236 2.41 24.20 8.40
N GLU A 237 1.42 24.37 7.52
CA GLU A 237 0.94 23.30 6.64
C GLU A 237 2.04 22.84 5.68
N LEU A 238 2.88 23.75 5.17
CA LEU A 238 4.02 23.39 4.33
C LEU A 238 5.10 22.62 5.11
N LYS A 239 5.32 22.92 6.39
CA LYS A 239 6.21 22.13 7.26
C LYS A 239 5.62 20.75 7.56
N ASP A 240 4.32 20.64 7.78
CA ASP A 240 3.62 19.36 7.93
C ASP A 240 3.78 18.50 6.69
N LEU A 241 3.66 19.08 5.48
CA LEU A 241 3.94 18.38 4.22
C LEU A 241 5.41 17.93 4.13
N ALA A 242 6.34 18.82 4.42
CA ALA A 242 7.77 18.51 4.43
C ALA A 242 8.11 17.37 5.41
N TYR A 243 7.48 17.38 6.58
CA TYR A 243 7.61 16.29 7.56
C TYR A 243 7.11 14.95 6.98
N SER A 244 5.94 14.94 6.35
CA SER A 244 5.38 13.74 5.70
C SER A 244 6.30 13.18 4.60
N LEU A 245 6.90 14.06 3.79
CA LEU A 245 7.88 13.70 2.75
C LEU A 245 9.14 13.06 3.35
N CYS A 246 9.68 13.64 4.42
CA CYS A 246 10.86 13.12 5.12
C CYS A 246 10.57 11.78 5.80
N LEU A 247 9.41 11.65 6.43
CA LEU A 247 9.03 10.47 7.20
C LEU A 247 8.92 9.22 6.33
N SER A 248 8.32 9.34 5.16
CA SER A 248 8.06 8.21 4.24
C SER A 248 9.15 8.01 3.19
N ASN A 249 10.11 8.93 3.07
CA ASN A 249 11.04 9.02 1.92
C ASN A 249 10.32 8.90 0.55
N GLN A 250 9.03 9.22 0.51
CA GLN A 250 8.15 9.16 -0.68
C GLN A 250 7.94 7.73 -1.23
N LEU A 251 8.16 6.68 -0.42
CA LEU A 251 8.11 5.28 -0.87
C LEU A 251 6.71 4.67 -0.85
N LEU A 252 5.75 5.30 -0.16
CA LEU A 252 4.36 4.83 -0.14
C LEU A 252 3.61 5.30 -1.39
N CYS A 253 2.60 4.54 -1.81
CA CYS A 253 1.67 4.96 -2.87
C CYS A 253 0.91 6.25 -2.51
N SER A 254 0.66 6.49 -1.22
CA SER A 254 0.05 7.72 -0.69
C SER A 254 1.05 8.87 -0.49
N SER A 255 2.34 8.64 -0.68
CA SER A 255 3.36 9.69 -0.52
C SER A 255 3.29 10.69 -1.65
N VAL A 256 3.34 11.96 -1.28
CA VAL A 256 3.33 13.09 -2.21
C VAL A 256 4.56 13.05 -3.12
N GLN A 257 4.35 13.03 -4.42
CA GLN A 257 5.42 13.07 -5.42
C GLN A 257 5.79 14.51 -5.79
N GLY A 258 4.84 15.41 -5.76
CA GLY A 258 5.05 16.82 -6.04
C GLY A 258 3.90 17.68 -5.58
N ILE A 259 4.01 18.96 -5.83
CA ILE A 259 3.07 19.97 -5.39
C ILE A 259 2.51 20.71 -6.61
N TYR A 260 1.22 20.63 -6.79
CA TYR A 260 0.52 21.54 -7.69
C TYR A 260 0.16 22.84 -6.96
N VAL A 261 0.38 23.95 -7.62
CA VAL A 261 0.06 25.28 -7.11
C VAL A 261 -0.95 25.95 -8.03
N ASP A 262 -2.06 26.43 -7.45
CA ASP A 262 -3.03 27.28 -8.16
C ASP A 262 -2.46 28.70 -8.25
N ALA A 263 -1.50 28.89 -9.15
CA ALA A 263 -0.79 30.14 -9.35
C ALA A 263 -1.21 30.80 -10.66
N ASP A 264 -1.19 32.12 -10.69
CA ASP A 264 -1.52 32.90 -11.90
C ASP A 264 -0.41 32.83 -12.96
N ASP A 265 0.85 32.86 -12.50
CA ASP A 265 2.01 32.95 -13.37
C ASP A 265 3.23 32.14 -12.83
N GLU A 266 4.29 32.06 -13.65
CA GLU A 266 5.53 31.36 -13.31
C GLU A 266 6.32 32.06 -12.17
N ARG A 267 6.18 33.36 -12.00
CA ARG A 267 6.85 34.08 -10.92
C ARG A 267 6.32 33.63 -9.57
N GLN A 268 4.99 33.57 -9.41
CA GLN A 268 4.36 33.06 -8.19
C GLN A 268 4.75 31.64 -7.90
N LEU A 269 4.84 30.79 -8.95
CA LEU A 269 5.29 29.40 -8.82
C LEU A 269 6.72 29.30 -8.30
N LEU A 270 7.64 30.13 -8.82
CA LEU A 270 9.03 30.16 -8.39
C LEU A 270 9.18 30.72 -6.97
N GLU A 271 8.42 31.78 -6.62
CA GLU A 271 8.37 32.31 -5.25
C GLU A 271 7.89 31.26 -4.25
N PHE A 272 6.82 30.54 -4.57
CA PHE A 272 6.35 29.39 -3.78
C PHE A 272 7.42 28.29 -3.65
N SER A 273 8.06 27.92 -4.74
CA SER A 273 9.11 26.90 -4.74
C SER A 273 10.27 27.26 -3.82
N ARG A 274 10.73 28.53 -3.83
CA ARG A 274 11.77 29.04 -2.93
C ARG A 274 11.33 29.03 -1.46
N ARG A 275 10.08 29.44 -1.19
CA ARG A 275 9.47 29.41 0.15
C ARG A 275 9.43 27.99 0.68
N PHE A 276 8.87 27.05 -0.10
CA PHE A 276 8.77 25.65 0.29
C PHE A 276 10.16 25.00 0.48
N PHE A 277 11.10 25.24 -0.41
CA PHE A 277 12.46 24.72 -0.29
C PHE A 277 13.15 25.15 1.02
N ALA A 278 13.00 26.40 1.43
CA ALA A 278 13.55 26.89 2.68
C ALA A 278 12.96 26.17 3.91
N LEU A 279 11.64 25.95 3.93
CA LEU A 279 10.93 25.21 4.99
C LEU A 279 11.30 23.73 4.97
N PHE A 280 11.41 23.14 3.78
CA PHE A 280 11.75 21.73 3.61
C PHE A 280 13.15 21.42 4.16
N LYS A 281 14.13 22.28 3.92
CA LYS A 281 15.46 22.16 4.52
C LYS A 281 15.42 22.23 6.04
N GLN A 282 14.65 23.17 6.62
CA GLN A 282 14.49 23.28 8.06
C GLN A 282 13.94 22.00 8.67
N VAL A 283 12.89 21.43 8.09
CA VAL A 283 12.27 20.19 8.58
C VAL A 283 13.24 19.01 8.39
N ASN A 284 13.90 18.92 7.23
CA ASN A 284 14.83 17.84 6.92
C ASN A 284 15.99 17.70 7.90
N ASN A 285 16.43 18.79 8.52
CA ASN A 285 17.50 18.78 9.53
C ASN A 285 17.17 17.95 10.78
N HIS A 286 15.90 17.62 11.01
CA HIS A 286 15.45 16.74 12.11
C HIS A 286 15.48 15.25 11.74
N PHE A 287 15.79 14.91 10.50
CA PHE A 287 15.84 13.54 10.02
C PHE A 287 17.27 13.13 9.65
N GLY A 288 17.58 11.85 9.81
CA GLY A 288 18.82 11.30 9.28
C GLY A 288 18.90 11.41 7.75
N PRO A 289 20.09 11.26 7.15
CA PRO A 289 20.26 11.33 5.70
C PRO A 289 19.48 10.20 5.00
N ALA A 290 19.04 10.44 3.77
CA ALA A 290 18.53 9.39 2.92
C ALA A 290 19.65 8.36 2.59
N PRO A 291 19.32 7.13 2.11
CA PRO A 291 20.32 6.13 1.74
C PRO A 291 21.34 6.68 0.74
N LEU A 292 22.64 6.42 0.96
CA LEU A 292 23.73 6.97 0.12
C LEU A 292 23.56 6.67 -1.36
N GLY A 293 23.08 5.45 -1.70
CA GLY A 293 22.81 5.08 -3.10
C GLY A 293 21.73 5.93 -3.74
N ALA A 294 20.67 6.27 -2.98
CA ALA A 294 19.60 7.15 -3.44
C ALA A 294 20.10 8.59 -3.60
N ILE A 295 20.86 9.10 -2.64
CA ILE A 295 21.49 10.43 -2.73
C ILE A 295 22.36 10.52 -3.99
N GLY A 296 23.26 9.56 -4.22
CA GLY A 296 24.15 9.55 -5.40
C GLY A 296 23.37 9.53 -6.71
N LYS A 297 22.36 8.66 -6.82
CA LYS A 297 21.51 8.58 -8.01
C LYS A 297 20.74 9.89 -8.26
N ASN A 298 20.18 10.48 -7.22
CA ASN A 298 19.42 11.72 -7.35
C ASN A 298 20.33 12.92 -7.67
N THR A 299 21.54 12.96 -7.09
CA THR A 299 22.53 13.98 -7.43
C THR A 299 22.86 13.96 -8.93
N ILE A 300 23.11 12.77 -9.50
CA ILE A 300 23.39 12.64 -10.95
C ILE A 300 22.20 13.14 -11.78
N ARG A 301 20.97 12.78 -11.40
CA ARG A 301 19.76 13.24 -12.11
C ARG A 301 19.60 14.75 -12.05
N LEU A 302 19.76 15.35 -10.87
CA LEU A 302 19.66 16.81 -10.70
C LEU A 302 20.71 17.55 -11.55
N TYR A 303 21.94 17.06 -11.61
CA TYR A 303 22.96 17.67 -12.48
C TYR A 303 22.64 17.53 -13.96
N ASN A 304 22.05 16.41 -14.39
CA ASN A 304 21.56 16.26 -15.76
C ASN A 304 20.43 17.26 -16.06
N ASP A 305 19.47 17.42 -15.17
CA ASP A 305 18.38 18.41 -15.30
C ASP A 305 18.96 19.84 -15.42
N ILE A 306 19.96 20.18 -14.59
CA ILE A 306 20.64 21.49 -14.67
C ILE A 306 21.29 21.72 -16.03
N LEU A 307 21.95 20.68 -16.58
CA LEU A 307 22.59 20.77 -17.88
C LEU A 307 21.57 20.91 -19.03
N GLU A 308 20.43 20.22 -18.90
CA GLU A 308 19.35 20.27 -19.91
C GLU A 308 18.59 21.60 -19.88
N GLN A 309 18.39 22.21 -18.71
CA GLN A 309 17.63 23.47 -18.56
C GLN A 309 18.39 24.73 -18.98
N GLY A 310 19.69 24.66 -19.18
CA GLY A 310 20.48 25.79 -19.67
C GLY A 310 20.33 27.07 -18.82
N ASN A 311 19.62 28.08 -19.34
CA ASN A 311 19.43 29.37 -18.66
C ASN A 311 18.39 29.37 -17.55
N LYS A 312 17.66 28.28 -17.32
CA LYS A 312 16.60 28.16 -16.29
C LYS A 312 17.05 27.38 -15.05
N GLN A 313 18.35 27.42 -14.74
CA GLN A 313 18.90 26.71 -13.56
C GLN A 313 18.28 27.17 -12.23
N GLU A 314 17.70 28.38 -12.16
CA GLU A 314 17.00 28.89 -10.98
C GLU A 314 15.73 28.09 -10.63
N ASN A 315 15.22 27.25 -11.55
CA ASN A 315 14.09 26.37 -11.36
C ASN A 315 14.44 25.10 -10.56
N ILE A 316 15.73 24.82 -10.34
CA ILE A 316 16.21 23.65 -9.61
C ILE A 316 16.86 24.09 -8.30
N LEU A 317 16.12 23.91 -7.21
CA LEU A 317 16.57 24.24 -5.86
C LEU A 317 17.01 22.95 -5.17
N PHE A 318 18.25 22.85 -4.73
CA PHE A 318 18.75 21.67 -4.04
C PHE A 318 19.82 22.02 -3.00
N GLY A 319 19.91 21.19 -1.97
CA GLY A 319 20.85 21.36 -0.85
C GLY A 319 20.36 20.64 0.39
N ASP A 320 21.29 20.33 1.29
CA ASP A 320 21.01 19.70 2.57
C ASP A 320 20.15 18.40 2.47
N GLY A 321 20.32 17.65 1.36
CA GLY A 321 19.65 16.37 1.15
C GLY A 321 18.20 16.45 0.64
N VAL A 322 17.74 17.63 0.23
CA VAL A 322 16.41 17.84 -0.38
C VAL A 322 16.53 18.57 -1.72
N SER A 323 15.54 18.40 -2.58
CA SER A 323 15.41 19.20 -3.79
C SER A 323 13.96 19.54 -4.12
N VAL A 324 13.78 20.71 -4.75
CA VAL A 324 12.53 21.20 -5.30
C VAL A 324 12.77 21.59 -6.76
N ILE A 325 12.09 20.97 -7.69
CA ILE A 325 12.23 21.20 -9.13
C ILE A 325 10.96 21.89 -9.62
N CYS A 326 11.05 23.17 -9.95
CA CYS A 326 9.98 23.93 -10.56
C CYS A 326 9.88 23.59 -12.03
N LYS A 327 8.75 23.06 -12.49
CA LYS A 327 8.52 22.67 -13.89
C LYS A 327 7.38 23.46 -14.52
N GLU A 328 7.49 23.74 -15.79
CA GLU A 328 6.53 24.56 -16.55
C GLU A 328 5.30 23.79 -17.03
N ASP A 329 5.45 22.46 -17.19
CA ASP A 329 4.33 21.58 -17.55
C ASP A 329 3.42 21.30 -16.34
N SER A 330 2.24 20.76 -16.59
CA SER A 330 1.30 20.33 -15.54
C SER A 330 1.13 18.81 -15.51
N GLU A 331 1.99 18.03 -16.17
CA GLU A 331 1.86 16.58 -16.21
C GLU A 331 2.14 15.95 -14.85
N LEU A 332 1.33 14.96 -14.46
CA LEU A 332 1.56 14.17 -13.25
C LEU A 332 2.63 13.11 -13.51
N GLU A 333 3.66 13.13 -12.71
CA GLU A 333 4.79 12.21 -12.85
C GLU A 333 5.32 11.73 -11.48
N LEU A 334 6.12 10.66 -11.51
CA LEU A 334 6.86 10.19 -10.35
C LEU A 334 8.03 11.16 -10.08
N SER A 335 8.24 11.51 -8.82
CA SER A 335 9.42 12.27 -8.39
C SER A 335 10.69 11.40 -8.39
N TYR A 336 11.82 11.99 -8.07
CA TYR A 336 13.06 11.22 -7.85
C TYR A 336 13.08 10.46 -6.53
N LEU A 337 11.99 10.57 -5.73
CA LEU A 337 11.86 10.01 -4.38
C LEU A 337 12.92 10.54 -3.40
N PHE A 338 12.93 10.02 -2.18
CA PHE A 338 13.94 10.35 -1.17
C PHE A 338 14.15 11.86 -1.00
N ARG A 339 13.03 12.58 -0.75
CA ARG A 339 13.00 14.04 -0.47
C ARG A 339 13.32 14.91 -1.68
N ASN A 340 12.91 14.46 -2.86
CA ASN A 340 12.97 15.23 -4.09
C ASN A 340 11.56 15.39 -4.65
N VAL A 341 11.10 16.63 -4.78
CA VAL A 341 9.74 16.94 -5.24
C VAL A 341 9.76 17.87 -6.43
N TRP A 342 8.79 17.70 -7.31
CA TRP A 342 8.50 18.70 -8.33
C TRP A 342 7.43 19.68 -7.82
N VAL A 343 7.46 20.92 -8.33
CA VAL A 343 6.45 21.95 -8.13
C VAL A 343 5.98 22.40 -9.51
N LYS A 344 4.67 22.32 -9.75
CA LYS A 344 4.05 22.61 -11.04
C LYS A 344 2.81 23.48 -10.87
N ARG A 345 2.52 24.28 -11.89
CA ARG A 345 1.29 25.05 -11.96
C ARG A 345 0.12 24.16 -12.37
N LEU A 346 -1.01 24.23 -11.66
CA LEU A 346 -2.27 23.61 -12.06
C LEU A 346 -3.44 24.49 -11.65
N PRO A 347 -3.94 25.36 -12.52
CA PRO A 347 -5.16 26.12 -12.26
C PRO A 347 -6.34 25.19 -12.00
N HIS A 348 -7.23 25.56 -11.08
CA HIS A 348 -8.33 24.69 -10.67
C HIS A 348 -9.27 24.30 -11.81
N ASP A 349 -9.47 25.17 -12.82
CA ASP A 349 -10.27 24.88 -14.01
C ASP A 349 -9.63 23.83 -14.95
N LYS A 350 -8.34 23.49 -14.76
CA LYS A 350 -7.60 22.51 -15.54
C LYS A 350 -7.45 21.15 -14.85
N ILE A 351 -7.89 21.00 -13.60
CA ILE A 351 -7.73 19.77 -12.80
C ILE A 351 -8.22 18.53 -13.56
N ILE A 352 -9.44 18.58 -14.11
CA ILE A 352 -10.00 17.42 -14.82
C ILE A 352 -9.25 17.15 -16.11
N GLU A 353 -8.94 18.19 -16.90
CA GLU A 353 -8.24 18.05 -18.17
C GLU A 353 -6.87 17.37 -18.01
N VAL A 354 -6.10 17.81 -17.01
CA VAL A 354 -4.76 17.29 -16.76
C VAL A 354 -4.79 15.90 -16.11
N LEU A 355 -5.65 15.70 -15.10
CA LEU A 355 -5.56 14.50 -14.28
C LEU A 355 -6.38 13.31 -14.81
N LYS A 356 -7.44 13.53 -15.58
CA LYS A 356 -8.33 12.46 -16.05
C LYS A 356 -7.61 11.41 -16.92
N GLN A 357 -6.57 11.79 -17.61
CA GLN A 357 -5.74 10.86 -18.39
C GLN A 357 -5.01 9.83 -17.52
N HIS A 358 -4.75 10.16 -16.23
CA HIS A 358 -4.09 9.29 -15.26
C HIS A 358 -5.08 8.44 -14.46
N LYS A 359 -6.31 8.26 -14.96
CA LYS A 359 -7.32 7.41 -14.31
C LYS A 359 -6.74 6.06 -13.89
N ASN A 360 -7.15 5.56 -12.72
CA ASN A 360 -6.65 4.36 -12.07
C ASN A 360 -5.20 4.45 -11.51
N HIS A 361 -4.47 5.54 -11.80
CA HIS A 361 -3.16 5.82 -11.17
C HIS A 361 -3.27 6.90 -10.09
N LEU A 362 -4.41 7.58 -9.97
CA LEU A 362 -4.63 8.61 -8.97
C LEU A 362 -5.00 7.98 -7.62
N GLN A 363 -4.33 8.39 -6.52
CA GLN A 363 -4.68 7.92 -5.18
C GLN A 363 -5.06 9.06 -4.25
N SER A 364 -4.10 9.83 -3.75
CA SER A 364 -4.35 10.82 -2.71
C SER A 364 -3.95 12.22 -3.15
N VAL A 365 -4.72 13.21 -2.72
CA VAL A 365 -4.31 14.61 -2.74
C VAL A 365 -4.30 15.18 -1.33
N GLY A 366 -3.14 15.77 -0.94
CA GLY A 366 -3.06 16.65 0.21
C GLY A 366 -3.51 18.06 -0.19
N LEU A 367 -4.64 18.52 0.35
CA LEU A 367 -5.30 19.74 -0.09
C LEU A 367 -5.19 20.83 0.96
N SER A 368 -4.70 22.01 0.56
CA SER A 368 -4.75 23.23 1.35
C SER A 368 -5.13 24.39 0.43
N VAL A 369 -6.37 24.82 0.55
CA VAL A 369 -6.99 25.87 -0.26
C VAL A 369 -7.93 26.69 0.62
N LYS A 370 -8.35 27.86 0.15
CA LYS A 370 -9.36 28.68 0.81
C LYS A 370 -10.60 27.85 1.12
N ARG A 371 -11.17 28.07 2.32
CA ARG A 371 -12.31 27.28 2.81
C ARG A 371 -13.50 27.30 1.85
N GLU A 372 -13.74 28.43 1.19
CA GLU A 372 -14.84 28.63 0.23
C GLU A 372 -14.66 27.81 -1.05
N ALA A 373 -13.40 27.51 -1.42
CA ALA A 373 -13.06 26.75 -2.62
C ALA A 373 -12.95 25.23 -2.34
N TYR A 374 -12.84 24.84 -1.06
CA TYR A 374 -12.55 23.45 -0.69
C TYR A 374 -13.50 22.42 -1.30
N GLU A 375 -14.82 22.62 -1.17
CA GLU A 375 -15.80 21.67 -1.67
C GLU A 375 -15.79 21.57 -3.21
N ILE A 376 -15.63 22.70 -3.90
CA ILE A 376 -15.56 22.75 -5.36
C ILE A 376 -14.32 22.01 -5.85
N ILE A 377 -13.15 22.31 -5.28
CA ILE A 377 -11.90 21.71 -5.70
C ILE A 377 -11.86 20.22 -5.33
N SER A 378 -12.35 19.83 -4.15
CA SER A 378 -12.50 18.42 -3.76
C SER A 378 -13.37 17.64 -4.75
N HIS A 379 -14.48 18.24 -5.20
CA HIS A 379 -15.35 17.62 -6.20
C HIS A 379 -14.64 17.44 -7.55
N LEU A 380 -13.87 18.43 -8.01
CA LEU A 380 -13.07 18.32 -9.23
C LEU A 380 -12.05 17.18 -9.15
N PHE A 381 -11.36 17.03 -8.01
CA PHE A 381 -10.44 15.92 -7.79
C PHE A 381 -11.14 14.56 -7.79
N ALA A 382 -12.29 14.44 -7.14
CA ALA A 382 -13.07 13.21 -7.15
C ALA A 382 -13.54 12.85 -8.58
N GLN A 383 -13.98 13.82 -9.38
CA GLN A 383 -14.36 13.62 -10.78
C GLN A 383 -13.15 13.26 -11.67
N ALA A 384 -11.96 13.77 -11.38
CA ALA A 384 -10.73 13.38 -12.06
C ALA A 384 -10.37 11.92 -11.77
N GLY A 385 -10.74 11.38 -10.60
CA GLY A 385 -10.51 9.99 -10.22
C GLY A 385 -9.65 9.80 -8.97
N LEU A 386 -9.41 10.87 -8.19
CA LEU A 386 -8.77 10.77 -6.87
C LEU A 386 -9.69 9.98 -5.94
N VAL A 387 -9.10 9.10 -5.15
CA VAL A 387 -9.85 8.24 -4.22
C VAL A 387 -9.71 8.68 -2.76
N ARG A 388 -8.77 9.61 -2.49
CA ARG A 388 -8.56 10.15 -1.15
C ARG A 388 -8.19 11.63 -1.23
N ILE A 389 -8.93 12.45 -0.48
CA ILE A 389 -8.67 13.88 -0.29
C ILE A 389 -8.40 14.09 1.20
N THR A 390 -7.25 14.65 1.54
CA THR A 390 -6.80 14.76 2.93
C THR A 390 -6.04 16.07 3.16
N THR A 391 -5.59 16.33 4.40
CA THR A 391 -4.73 17.47 4.69
C THR A 391 -3.29 17.22 4.25
N LEU A 392 -2.48 18.25 4.12
CA LEU A 392 -1.04 18.13 3.82
C LEU A 392 -0.30 17.28 4.85
N LYS A 393 -0.74 17.33 6.11
CA LYS A 393 -0.19 16.58 7.24
C LYS A 393 -0.43 15.06 7.12
N ASP A 394 -1.63 14.68 6.69
CA ASP A 394 -2.12 13.31 6.77
C ASP A 394 -1.92 12.51 5.47
N THR A 395 -1.17 13.04 4.50
CA THR A 395 -0.94 12.37 3.21
C THR A 395 -0.32 10.99 3.35
N SER A 396 0.63 10.81 4.27
CA SER A 396 1.28 9.51 4.54
C SER A 396 0.65 8.73 5.70
N ARG A 397 -0.47 9.23 6.27
CA ARG A 397 -1.16 8.56 7.36
C ARG A 397 -2.13 7.52 6.82
N ILE A 398 -2.00 6.28 7.29
CA ILE A 398 -2.93 5.19 6.97
C ILE A 398 -3.94 5.08 8.12
N LEU A 399 -5.23 5.04 7.78
CA LEU A 399 -6.31 4.89 8.75
C LEU A 399 -6.88 3.47 8.70
N ALA A 400 -7.08 2.88 9.86
CA ALA A 400 -7.73 1.58 9.94
C ALA A 400 -9.15 1.64 9.36
N GLY A 401 -9.45 0.74 8.41
CA GLY A 401 -10.75 0.66 7.73
C GLY A 401 -10.94 1.65 6.59
N GLU A 402 -9.93 2.43 6.21
CA GLU A 402 -10.01 3.20 4.97
C GLU A 402 -9.95 2.27 3.75
N ALA A 403 -10.56 2.70 2.65
CA ALA A 403 -10.49 1.99 1.39
C ALA A 403 -9.06 2.04 0.82
N HIS A 404 -8.56 0.92 0.32
CA HIS A 404 -7.30 0.88 -0.42
C HIS A 404 -7.59 1.15 -1.89
N ASP A 405 -6.96 2.16 -2.47
CA ASP A 405 -7.18 2.57 -3.87
C ASP A 405 -8.67 2.77 -4.25
N GLY A 406 -9.49 3.21 -3.30
CA GLY A 406 -10.93 3.41 -3.51
C GLY A 406 -11.77 2.13 -3.44
N GLU A 407 -11.18 0.99 -3.07
CA GLU A 407 -11.85 -0.29 -2.94
C GLU A 407 -11.59 -0.92 -1.57
N TYR A 408 -12.41 -1.87 -1.19
CA TYR A 408 -12.29 -2.62 0.05
C TYR A 408 -11.63 -4.00 -0.20
N PRO A 409 -10.38 -4.24 0.25
CA PRO A 409 -9.67 -5.50 0.03
C PRO A 409 -10.45 -6.73 0.49
N LEU A 410 -11.05 -6.71 1.69
CA LEU A 410 -11.77 -7.88 2.21
C LEU A 410 -12.99 -8.23 1.34
N ARG A 411 -13.68 -7.25 0.76
CA ARG A 411 -14.76 -7.50 -0.22
C ARG A 411 -14.22 -8.14 -1.50
N ARG A 412 -13.05 -7.74 -1.93
CA ARG A 412 -12.41 -8.33 -3.13
C ARG A 412 -11.94 -9.76 -2.91
N TYR A 413 -11.54 -10.10 -1.66
CA TYR A 413 -11.09 -11.44 -1.26
C TYR A 413 -12.26 -12.38 -0.88
N SER A 414 -13.47 -11.89 -1.02
CA SER A 414 -14.70 -12.60 -0.66
C SER A 414 -15.68 -12.70 -1.83
N ARG A 415 -16.67 -13.55 -1.66
CA ARG A 415 -17.89 -13.63 -2.47
C ARG A 415 -19.11 -13.57 -1.58
N ILE A 416 -20.21 -13.05 -2.08
CA ILE A 416 -21.50 -13.09 -1.40
C ILE A 416 -22.18 -14.41 -1.73
N VAL A 417 -22.66 -15.08 -0.69
CA VAL A 417 -23.51 -16.27 -0.84
C VAL A 417 -24.87 -15.95 -0.24
N GLU A 418 -25.90 -16.12 -1.05
CA GLU A 418 -27.29 -15.99 -0.67
C GLU A 418 -27.88 -17.38 -0.48
N LYS A 419 -28.64 -17.58 0.58
CA LYS A 419 -29.31 -18.87 0.87
C LYS A 419 -30.66 -18.69 1.50
N VAL A 420 -31.56 -19.60 1.18
CA VAL A 420 -32.87 -19.67 1.80
C VAL A 420 -32.73 -20.16 3.26
N VAL A 421 -33.42 -19.50 4.16
CA VAL A 421 -33.60 -19.98 5.54
C VAL A 421 -34.72 -21.00 5.54
N LEU A 422 -34.37 -22.27 5.79
CA LEU A 422 -35.38 -23.29 5.93
C LEU A 422 -36.16 -23.05 7.23
N PRO A 423 -37.50 -23.11 7.20
CA PRO A 423 -38.28 -23.02 8.42
C PRO A 423 -37.82 -24.12 9.40
N ASN A 424 -37.70 -23.77 10.67
CA ASN A 424 -37.44 -24.77 11.70
C ASN A 424 -38.61 -25.77 11.67
N THR A 425 -38.35 -26.96 11.17
CA THR A 425 -39.25 -28.11 11.35
C THR A 425 -39.14 -28.53 12.81
N SER A 426 -39.81 -27.77 13.70
CA SER A 426 -40.13 -28.30 15.02
C SER A 426 -41.36 -29.19 14.85
N GLU A 427 -41.09 -30.51 14.69
CA GLU A 427 -42.08 -31.51 15.10
C GLU A 427 -42.11 -31.64 16.63
#